data_12f187b1bfd3d7dcf2ce1dd2896703ab
#
_entry.id   12f187b1bfd3d7dcf2ce1dd2896703ab
#
_cell.length_a   1.000
_cell.length_b   1.000
_cell.length_c   1.000
_cell.angle_alpha   90.00
_cell.angle_beta   90.00
_cell.angle_gamma   90.00
#
_symmetry.space_group_name_H-M   'P 1'
#
loop_
_entity.id
_entity.type
_entity.pdbx_description
1 polymer ?
#
loop_
_entity_poly.entity_id
_entity_poly.type
_entity_poly.pdbx_seq_one_letter_code
_entity_poly.pdbx_strand_id
1 'polypeptide(L)'
;MKLTPWLLALILIGAMTNATASAQTWAADPALGVKDLEEMWAVVGDPSRTMGVRGLFRFALEATGLGWHPERVEVALARARSMQDLDPTSKTRGNFKWNSSQSGVVDLNAVEFSSQLMGYLRVVQNAQLSLKARAQLDEMMTDAIQGLRSHVVKIDYTNIFVMKAWGLISLGEALGRADVAEDGYQRFNAWVDYTTRYGIGEYGAVVYYGIDLDSLALLARFAGRADTRAKAQKAIQHVWTDLAANWWAPGDRMGGTNARTYDYIYGHGYTEAHTWTAGWLRERPELEGAGWVTGVRYNLATLRDAVMWRPAADVTDAIRAQLPRTVVQSWGELPEQRAVNWIGRHVSLASSGMARSRDERTLVANLGDSPAVPQLTLFMEGRRDPYGYKKQVGGKSLHLMPFIGTVQRGAEVLQVLSDDPLKTDSRNKPGDLVNFVTHFTVPALAEVWSGDMRVQPGTQAKPMRLALNAPVFVRLGDAVIGLRLILATTTSGEPAALDFIEDTPGGVARRLTLTHSEKEPQGRATVVVWLRAAEGVKEGLDTADFAPWRKMFSAARAEASISGDLVVAEVAGAAGALRIEADVVKNERRVLAGGEPAALLSVNGREMSPLR
;
A
#
# COMPACT_ATOMS: atom_id res chain seq x y z
N MET A 1 44.93 -12.69 48.79
CA MET A 1 43.80 -11.79 49.07
C MET A 1 42.75 -11.99 47.98
N LYS A 2 41.66 -12.67 48.37
CA LYS A 2 40.53 -12.96 47.46
C LYS A 2 39.61 -11.75 47.52
N LEU A 3 39.33 -11.10 46.38
CA LEU A 3 38.29 -10.11 46.22
C LEU A 3 37.03 -10.76 45.67
N THR A 4 35.97 -10.59 46.39
CA THR A 4 34.63 -11.16 46.24
C THR A 4 33.86 -10.63 45.04
N PRO A 5 32.98 -11.44 44.42
CA PRO A 5 32.24 -11.10 43.19
C PRO A 5 30.86 -10.51 43.52
N TRP A 6 30.78 -9.30 44.05
CA TRP A 6 29.52 -8.61 44.37
C TRP A 6 29.41 -7.19 43.80
N LEU A 7 30.22 -6.85 42.79
CA LEU A 7 30.20 -5.50 42.18
C LEU A 7 29.79 -5.47 40.70
N LEU A 8 29.21 -6.55 40.20
CA LEU A 8 28.74 -6.63 38.81
C LEU A 8 27.20 -6.73 38.64
N ALA A 9 26.45 -6.57 39.73
CA ALA A 9 24.99 -6.66 39.71
C ALA A 9 24.26 -5.31 39.90
N LEU A 10 24.95 -4.17 39.87
CA LEU A 10 24.36 -2.84 40.12
C LEU A 10 24.49 -1.85 38.95
N ILE A 11 24.89 -2.29 37.75
CA ILE A 11 25.00 -1.44 36.56
C ILE A 11 23.95 -1.77 35.49
N LEU A 12 23.02 -2.68 35.74
CA LEU A 12 21.98 -3.09 34.79
C LEU A 12 20.56 -2.61 35.12
N ILE A 13 20.38 -1.71 36.09
CA ILE A 13 19.06 -1.13 36.47
C ILE A 13 19.00 0.39 36.19
N GLY A 14 20.00 0.99 35.58
CA GLY A 14 20.11 2.43 35.38
C GLY A 14 20.01 2.96 33.98
N ALA A 15 19.48 2.20 32.98
CA ALA A 15 19.40 2.69 31.59
C ALA A 15 18.05 2.39 30.94
N MET A 16 16.95 2.38 31.70
CA MET A 16 15.61 2.64 31.14
C MET A 16 15.27 4.12 31.31
N THR A 17 16.17 5.00 31.00
CA THR A 17 15.83 6.40 30.79
C THR A 17 15.43 6.57 29.32
N ASN A 18 14.12 6.49 29.09
CA ASN A 18 13.35 7.37 28.22
C ASN A 18 14.20 8.21 27.24
N ALA A 19 14.66 7.61 26.16
CA ALA A 19 14.69 8.34 24.91
C ALA A 19 13.23 8.48 24.44
N THR A 20 12.50 9.41 25.01
CA THR A 20 11.31 9.98 24.42
C THR A 20 11.79 10.71 23.16
N ALA A 21 11.95 9.96 22.05
CA ALA A 21 11.75 10.58 20.77
C ALA A 21 10.39 11.27 20.88
N SER A 22 10.38 12.59 20.80
CA SER A 22 9.16 13.38 20.86
C SER A 22 8.28 12.90 19.71
N ALA A 23 7.30 12.04 20.02
CA ALA A 23 6.33 11.61 19.03
C ALA A 23 5.69 12.89 18.49
N GLN A 24 5.90 13.18 17.23
CA GLN A 24 5.26 14.30 16.58
C GLN A 24 3.76 14.03 16.59
N THR A 25 2.98 14.94 17.16
CA THR A 25 1.54 14.76 17.31
C THR A 25 0.79 15.71 16.39
N TRP A 26 -0.31 15.23 15.82
CA TRP A 26 -1.18 16.02 14.94
C TRP A 26 -2.01 17.05 15.70
N ALA A 27 -2.29 16.85 16.96
CA ALA A 27 -3.04 17.79 17.78
C ALA A 27 -2.17 18.23 18.97
N ALA A 28 -1.66 19.41 18.88
CA ALA A 28 -1.05 20.07 20.00
C ALA A 28 -2.03 21.02 20.71
N ASP A 29 -3.06 21.53 20.02
CA ASP A 29 -3.92 22.60 20.50
C ASP A 29 -5.38 22.19 20.56
N PRO A 30 -5.99 22.07 21.77
CA PRO A 30 -7.43 21.85 21.93
C PRO A 30 -8.29 22.91 21.22
N ALA A 31 -7.81 24.16 21.10
CA ALA A 31 -8.53 25.22 20.41
C ALA A 31 -8.67 24.94 18.90
N LEU A 32 -7.67 24.34 18.27
CA LEU A 32 -7.77 23.88 16.88
C LEU A 32 -8.79 22.75 16.76
N GLY A 33 -8.84 21.83 17.74
CA GLY A 33 -9.84 20.77 17.77
C GLY A 33 -11.27 21.31 17.85
N VAL A 34 -11.52 22.35 18.64
CA VAL A 34 -12.84 23.00 18.73
C VAL A 34 -13.21 23.70 17.41
N LYS A 35 -12.26 24.40 16.79
CA LYS A 35 -12.49 25.04 15.48
C LYS A 35 -12.87 24.00 14.41
N ASP A 36 -12.15 22.89 14.35
CA ASP A 36 -12.46 21.82 13.41
C ASP A 36 -13.85 21.22 13.67
N LEU A 37 -14.24 21.07 14.94
CA LEU A 37 -15.58 20.58 15.31
C LEU A 37 -16.69 21.55 14.90
N GLU A 38 -16.48 22.86 15.00
CA GLU A 38 -17.46 23.85 14.49
C GLU A 38 -17.59 23.76 12.96
N GLU A 39 -16.49 23.62 12.24
CA GLU A 39 -16.51 23.43 10.78
C GLU A 39 -17.21 22.12 10.40
N MET A 40 -16.93 21.02 11.10
CA MET A 40 -17.62 19.74 10.91
C MET A 40 -19.11 19.85 11.26
N TRP A 41 -19.47 20.56 12.33
CA TRP A 41 -20.86 20.75 12.75
C TRP A 41 -21.70 21.47 11.68
N ALA A 42 -21.14 22.40 10.95
CA ALA A 42 -21.84 23.06 9.85
C ALA A 42 -22.37 22.08 8.78
N VAL A 43 -21.77 20.88 8.70
CA VAL A 43 -22.22 19.80 7.80
C VAL A 43 -23.00 18.73 8.56
N VAL A 44 -22.52 18.32 9.74
CA VAL A 44 -23.16 17.30 10.57
C VAL A 44 -24.52 17.76 11.08
N GLY A 45 -24.68 19.03 11.43
CA GLY A 45 -25.92 19.62 11.93
C GLY A 45 -26.98 19.90 10.84
N ASP A 46 -26.58 19.94 9.57
CA ASP A 46 -27.47 20.22 8.45
C ASP A 46 -27.92 18.91 7.75
N PRO A 47 -29.18 18.47 7.92
CA PRO A 47 -29.68 17.24 7.32
C PRO A 47 -29.73 17.27 5.78
N SER A 48 -29.72 18.45 5.16
CA SER A 48 -29.74 18.60 3.70
C SER A 48 -28.39 18.30 3.07
N ARG A 49 -27.31 18.37 3.85
CA ARG A 49 -25.96 18.10 3.36
C ARG A 49 -25.63 16.61 3.35
N THR A 50 -25.06 16.16 2.26
CA THR A 50 -24.53 14.79 2.16
C THR A 50 -23.34 14.62 3.11
N MET A 51 -23.40 13.57 3.93
CA MET A 51 -22.36 13.24 4.89
C MET A 51 -22.04 11.74 4.84
N GLY A 52 -20.74 11.42 4.98
CA GLY A 52 -20.30 10.04 5.12
C GLY A 52 -20.52 9.52 6.55
N VAL A 53 -20.90 8.24 6.69
CA VAL A 53 -21.10 7.60 8.00
C VAL A 53 -19.87 7.67 8.89
N ARG A 54 -18.68 7.50 8.30
CA ARG A 54 -17.39 7.65 9.01
C ARG A 54 -17.20 9.06 9.57
N GLY A 55 -17.63 10.08 8.82
CA GLY A 55 -17.56 11.47 9.27
C GLY A 55 -18.46 11.75 10.46
N LEU A 56 -19.64 11.11 10.52
CA LEU A 56 -20.57 11.22 11.65
C LEU A 56 -19.97 10.59 12.93
N PHE A 57 -19.43 9.37 12.84
CA PHE A 57 -18.77 8.73 13.99
C PHE A 57 -17.50 9.47 14.41
N ARG A 58 -16.76 10.02 13.45
CA ARG A 58 -15.59 10.85 13.72
C ARG A 58 -15.96 12.09 14.53
N PHE A 59 -16.97 12.85 14.06
CA PHE A 59 -17.47 14.00 14.81
C PHE A 59 -17.85 13.59 16.23
N ALA A 60 -18.61 12.49 16.38
CA ALA A 60 -19.00 11.98 17.68
C ALA A 60 -17.80 11.66 18.57
N LEU A 61 -16.74 11.05 18.01
CA LEU A 61 -15.50 10.73 18.71
C LEU A 61 -14.74 11.98 19.21
N GLU A 62 -14.52 12.94 18.33
CA GLU A 62 -13.78 14.16 18.66
C GLU A 62 -14.55 15.02 19.66
N ALA A 63 -15.86 15.21 19.42
CA ALA A 63 -16.71 15.96 20.31
C ALA A 63 -16.81 15.33 21.71
N THR A 64 -16.96 14.00 21.78
CA THR A 64 -17.00 13.28 23.06
C THR A 64 -15.65 13.38 23.79
N GLY A 65 -14.52 13.21 23.07
CA GLY A 65 -13.18 13.28 23.66
C GLY A 65 -12.84 14.65 24.25
N LEU A 66 -13.41 15.73 23.69
CA LEU A 66 -13.25 17.11 24.17
C LEU A 66 -14.35 17.54 25.15
N GLY A 67 -15.36 16.70 25.41
CA GLY A 67 -16.54 17.10 26.20
C GLY A 67 -17.36 18.22 25.54
N TRP A 68 -17.27 18.32 24.22
CA TRP A 68 -17.84 19.44 23.46
C TRP A 68 -19.25 19.11 22.96
N HIS A 69 -20.24 19.87 23.40
CA HIS A 69 -21.62 19.79 22.96
C HIS A 69 -22.21 18.37 22.90
N PRO A 70 -22.45 17.69 24.04
CA PRO A 70 -22.97 16.31 24.06
C PRO A 70 -24.27 16.12 23.25
N GLU A 71 -25.13 17.14 23.16
CA GLU A 71 -26.34 17.15 22.37
C GLU A 71 -26.08 17.06 20.86
N ARG A 72 -24.95 17.60 20.38
CA ARG A 72 -24.52 17.48 18.98
C ARG A 72 -24.02 16.07 18.65
N VAL A 73 -23.41 15.39 19.62
CA VAL A 73 -23.05 13.96 19.51
C VAL A 73 -24.30 13.11 19.28
N GLU A 74 -25.37 13.36 20.03
CA GLU A 74 -26.64 12.66 19.86
C GLU A 74 -27.24 12.84 18.46
N VAL A 75 -27.15 14.04 17.89
CA VAL A 75 -27.57 14.32 16.50
C VAL A 75 -26.72 13.54 15.50
N ALA A 76 -25.41 13.52 15.66
CA ALA A 76 -24.52 12.79 14.77
C ALA A 76 -24.81 11.27 14.79
N LEU A 77 -25.01 10.70 15.99
CA LEU A 77 -25.37 9.28 16.15
C LEU A 77 -26.75 8.96 15.56
N ALA A 78 -27.75 9.84 15.74
CA ALA A 78 -29.07 9.67 15.12
C ALA A 78 -28.99 9.66 13.58
N ARG A 79 -28.17 10.56 13.00
CA ARG A 79 -27.91 10.56 11.56
C ARG A 79 -27.18 9.28 11.10
N ALA A 80 -26.19 8.81 11.85
CA ALA A 80 -25.52 7.55 11.55
C ALA A 80 -26.51 6.37 11.59
N ARG A 81 -27.41 6.35 12.58
CA ARG A 81 -28.49 5.35 12.68
C ARG A 81 -29.39 5.33 11.44
N SER A 82 -29.74 6.50 10.90
CA SER A 82 -30.56 6.60 9.69
C SER A 82 -29.89 6.07 8.42
N MET A 83 -28.57 5.86 8.47
CA MET A 83 -27.79 5.27 7.39
C MET A 83 -27.57 3.75 7.55
N GLN A 84 -27.99 3.17 8.68
CA GLN A 84 -27.92 1.74 8.92
C GLN A 84 -29.10 1.03 8.27
N ASP A 85 -28.84 -0.11 7.65
CA ASP A 85 -29.88 -0.98 7.09
C ASP A 85 -30.56 -1.76 8.22
N LEU A 86 -31.84 -1.44 8.46
CA LEU A 86 -32.65 -2.03 9.52
C LEU A 86 -33.74 -2.98 9.00
N ASP A 87 -33.84 -3.16 7.68
CA ASP A 87 -34.80 -4.09 7.10
C ASP A 87 -34.49 -5.53 7.53
N PRO A 88 -35.39 -6.20 8.27
CA PRO A 88 -35.17 -7.56 8.74
C PRO A 88 -35.02 -8.59 7.61
N THR A 89 -35.48 -8.25 6.40
CA THR A 89 -35.42 -9.12 5.22
C THR A 89 -34.20 -8.85 4.34
N SER A 90 -33.48 -7.76 4.61
CA SER A 90 -32.33 -7.35 3.81
C SER A 90 -31.11 -8.26 4.05
N LYS A 91 -30.41 -8.58 2.96
CA LYS A 91 -29.12 -9.27 3.02
C LYS A 91 -28.00 -8.43 3.62
N THR A 92 -28.19 -7.12 3.69
CA THR A 92 -27.24 -6.15 4.23
C THR A 92 -27.66 -5.60 5.60
N ARG A 93 -28.64 -6.25 6.25
CA ARG A 93 -29.12 -5.85 7.57
C ARG A 93 -27.97 -5.63 8.55
N GLY A 94 -28.01 -4.50 9.26
CA GLY A 94 -27.01 -4.09 10.23
C GLY A 94 -25.80 -3.37 9.63
N ASN A 95 -25.63 -3.38 8.30
CA ASN A 95 -24.59 -2.65 7.60
C ASN A 95 -24.98 -1.18 7.38
N PHE A 96 -24.07 -0.36 6.87
CA PHE A 96 -24.24 1.07 6.70
C PHE A 96 -24.10 1.49 5.23
N LYS A 97 -24.79 2.55 4.84
CA LYS A 97 -24.47 3.33 3.65
C LYS A 97 -23.17 4.09 3.89
N TRP A 98 -22.31 4.20 2.88
CA TRP A 98 -21.11 5.02 3.00
C TRP A 98 -21.41 6.51 3.17
N ASN A 99 -22.45 6.98 2.50
CA ASN A 99 -22.91 8.36 2.63
C ASN A 99 -24.43 8.46 2.54
N SER A 100 -24.98 9.56 3.06
CA SER A 100 -26.43 9.77 3.22
C SER A 100 -27.19 9.90 1.89
N SER A 101 -26.52 10.16 0.78
CA SER A 101 -27.14 10.26 -0.56
C SER A 101 -27.41 8.90 -1.22
N GLN A 102 -26.88 7.80 -0.65
CA GLN A 102 -27.09 6.46 -1.19
C GLN A 102 -28.48 5.94 -0.82
N SER A 103 -29.13 5.27 -1.77
CA SER A 103 -30.44 4.63 -1.55
C SER A 103 -30.35 3.37 -0.68
N GLY A 104 -29.19 2.66 -0.70
CA GLY A 104 -28.96 1.43 0.05
C GLY A 104 -27.47 1.20 0.30
N VAL A 105 -27.16 0.09 0.94
CA VAL A 105 -25.78 -0.37 1.16
C VAL A 105 -25.20 -0.86 -0.18
N VAL A 106 -24.10 -0.25 -0.63
CA VAL A 106 -23.44 -0.58 -1.91
C VAL A 106 -22.09 -1.28 -1.72
N ASP A 107 -21.52 -1.19 -0.51
CA ASP A 107 -20.24 -1.81 -0.16
C ASP A 107 -20.32 -2.34 1.27
N LEU A 108 -20.09 -3.63 1.42
CA LEU A 108 -20.23 -4.31 2.70
C LEU A 108 -19.16 -3.91 3.73
N ASN A 109 -18.04 -3.35 3.30
CA ASN A 109 -16.97 -2.91 4.20
C ASN A 109 -17.39 -1.76 5.15
N ALA A 110 -18.50 -1.09 4.87
CA ALA A 110 -18.95 0.06 5.66
C ALA A 110 -19.22 -0.31 7.13
N VAL A 111 -19.64 -1.55 7.42
CA VAL A 111 -19.89 -2.00 8.79
C VAL A 111 -18.60 -2.16 9.59
N GLU A 112 -17.51 -2.65 9.00
CA GLU A 112 -16.23 -2.80 9.70
C GLU A 112 -15.65 -1.44 10.06
N PHE A 113 -15.62 -0.50 9.12
CA PHE A 113 -15.17 0.86 9.38
C PHE A 113 -16.03 1.59 10.42
N SER A 114 -17.34 1.37 10.42
CA SER A 114 -18.25 1.96 11.41
C SER A 114 -18.06 1.31 12.78
N SER A 115 -17.93 -0.01 12.83
CA SER A 115 -17.75 -0.77 14.08
C SER A 115 -16.41 -0.48 14.75
N GLN A 116 -15.35 -0.18 13.99
CA GLN A 116 -14.09 0.26 14.55
C GLN A 116 -14.28 1.50 15.43
N LEU A 117 -15.03 2.49 14.94
CA LEU A 117 -15.27 3.76 15.62
C LEU A 117 -16.31 3.62 16.74
N MET A 118 -17.39 2.85 16.53
CA MET A 118 -18.38 2.55 17.57
C MET A 118 -17.74 1.82 18.76
N GLY A 119 -16.90 0.83 18.48
CA GLY A 119 -16.15 0.11 19.51
C GLY A 119 -15.27 1.04 20.33
N TYR A 120 -14.54 1.96 19.68
CA TYR A 120 -13.74 2.97 20.37
C TYR A 120 -14.60 3.88 21.26
N LEU A 121 -15.66 4.48 20.71
CA LEU A 121 -16.59 5.33 21.48
C LEU A 121 -17.10 4.60 22.73
N ARG A 122 -17.53 3.36 22.57
CA ARG A 122 -18.18 2.62 23.63
C ARG A 122 -17.22 2.05 24.67
N VAL A 123 -16.02 1.62 24.27
CA VAL A 123 -15.04 1.05 25.17
C VAL A 123 -14.19 2.15 25.84
N VAL A 124 -13.77 3.16 25.08
CA VAL A 124 -12.80 4.16 25.54
C VAL A 124 -13.47 5.40 26.12
N GLN A 125 -14.53 5.89 25.47
CA GLN A 125 -15.17 7.17 25.80
C GLN A 125 -16.54 7.00 26.48
N ASN A 126 -16.87 5.81 26.93
CA ASN A 126 -18.17 5.49 27.52
C ASN A 126 -18.60 6.42 28.66
N ALA A 127 -17.66 6.83 29.51
CA ALA A 127 -17.95 7.70 30.65
C ALA A 127 -18.34 9.14 30.24
N GLN A 128 -17.88 9.59 29.07
CA GLN A 128 -18.15 10.93 28.52
C GLN A 128 -19.45 10.98 27.70
N LEU A 129 -20.00 9.84 27.29
CA LEU A 129 -21.27 9.79 26.54
C LEU A 129 -22.47 10.12 27.44
N SER A 130 -23.41 10.92 26.90
CA SER A 130 -24.72 11.06 27.54
C SER A 130 -25.46 9.71 27.58
N LEU A 131 -26.45 9.56 28.48
CA LEU A 131 -27.26 8.34 28.54
C LEU A 131 -27.97 8.05 27.19
N LYS A 132 -28.44 9.11 26.51
CA LYS A 132 -29.11 8.98 25.22
C LYS A 132 -28.13 8.59 24.11
N ALA A 133 -26.96 9.23 24.03
CA ALA A 133 -25.91 8.87 23.07
C ALA A 133 -25.46 7.41 23.24
N ARG A 134 -25.31 6.95 24.50
CA ARG A 134 -24.99 5.56 24.81
C ARG A 134 -26.07 4.59 24.33
N ALA A 135 -27.35 4.88 24.62
CA ALA A 135 -28.46 4.03 24.18
C ALA A 135 -28.53 3.93 22.65
N GLN A 136 -28.40 5.07 21.94
CA GLN A 136 -28.34 5.09 20.47
C GLN A 136 -27.17 4.24 19.93
N LEU A 137 -26.02 4.33 20.57
CA LEU A 137 -24.82 3.57 20.19
C LEU A 137 -25.03 2.06 20.43
N ASP A 138 -25.56 1.66 21.59
CA ASP A 138 -25.82 0.25 21.93
C ASP A 138 -26.84 -0.39 20.96
N GLU A 139 -27.88 0.33 20.53
CA GLU A 139 -28.80 -0.12 19.50
C GLU A 139 -28.10 -0.33 18.14
N MET A 140 -27.32 0.66 17.69
CA MET A 140 -26.56 0.53 16.43
C MET A 140 -25.58 -0.63 16.46
N MET A 141 -24.88 -0.82 17.59
CA MET A 141 -23.93 -1.92 17.77
C MET A 141 -24.61 -3.28 17.72
N THR A 142 -25.81 -3.40 18.30
CA THR A 142 -26.61 -4.63 18.28
C THR A 142 -26.95 -5.06 16.85
N ASP A 143 -27.40 -4.14 16.00
CA ASP A 143 -27.67 -4.45 14.59
C ASP A 143 -26.37 -4.63 13.78
N ALA A 144 -25.31 -3.86 14.06
CA ALA A 144 -24.04 -3.97 13.37
C ALA A 144 -23.36 -5.34 13.55
N ILE A 145 -23.59 -6.02 14.69
CA ILE A 145 -23.13 -7.42 14.91
C ILE A 145 -23.69 -8.34 13.82
N GLN A 146 -24.96 -8.16 13.42
CA GLN A 146 -25.54 -8.94 12.33
C GLN A 146 -24.82 -8.65 10.99
N GLY A 147 -24.58 -7.37 10.70
CA GLY A 147 -23.84 -6.95 9.50
C GLY A 147 -22.41 -7.51 9.47
N LEU A 148 -21.70 -7.42 10.58
CA LEU A 148 -20.34 -7.99 10.71
C LEU A 148 -20.35 -9.52 10.49
N ARG A 149 -21.30 -10.25 11.07
CA ARG A 149 -21.36 -11.71 10.94
C ARG A 149 -21.74 -12.15 9.54
N SER A 150 -22.63 -11.46 8.87
CA SER A 150 -23.07 -11.78 7.50
C SER A 150 -22.06 -11.43 6.41
N HIS A 151 -21.20 -10.45 6.64
CA HIS A 151 -20.17 -10.09 5.67
C HIS A 151 -19.05 -11.13 5.65
N VAL A 152 -18.94 -11.89 4.56
CA VAL A 152 -17.85 -12.87 4.38
C VAL A 152 -16.59 -12.15 3.90
N VAL A 153 -15.55 -12.16 4.73
CA VAL A 153 -14.26 -11.53 4.44
C VAL A 153 -13.18 -12.59 4.35
N LYS A 154 -12.38 -12.56 3.30
CA LYS A 154 -11.21 -13.44 3.16
C LYS A 154 -10.12 -13.01 4.13
N ILE A 155 -9.35 -13.97 4.64
CA ILE A 155 -8.31 -13.74 5.65
C ILE A 155 -7.15 -12.88 5.11
N ASP A 156 -6.87 -12.95 3.82
CA ASP A 156 -5.86 -12.14 3.13
C ASP A 156 -6.31 -10.70 2.82
N TYR A 157 -7.59 -10.38 3.03
CA TYR A 157 -8.10 -9.00 2.98
C TYR A 157 -7.88 -8.33 4.34
N THR A 158 -6.61 -8.05 4.62
CA THR A 158 -6.05 -7.77 5.95
C THR A 158 -6.80 -6.69 6.70
N ASN A 159 -6.96 -5.50 6.12
CA ASN A 159 -7.56 -4.36 6.83
C ASN A 159 -9.00 -4.65 7.28
N ILE A 160 -9.83 -5.20 6.41
CA ILE A 160 -11.23 -5.51 6.74
C ILE A 160 -11.32 -6.66 7.73
N PHE A 161 -10.45 -7.66 7.58
CA PHE A 161 -10.46 -8.82 8.48
C PHE A 161 -10.07 -8.46 9.91
N VAL A 162 -9.03 -7.64 10.09
CA VAL A 162 -8.56 -7.17 11.41
C VAL A 162 -9.57 -6.20 12.04
N MET A 163 -10.12 -5.25 11.26
CA MET A 163 -11.19 -4.38 11.73
C MET A 163 -12.42 -5.16 12.18
N LYS A 164 -12.82 -6.20 11.44
CA LYS A 164 -13.93 -7.08 11.81
C LYS A 164 -13.67 -7.80 13.12
N ALA A 165 -12.45 -8.31 13.32
CA ALA A 165 -12.08 -8.96 14.58
C ALA A 165 -12.20 -7.97 15.75
N TRP A 166 -11.66 -6.75 15.63
CA TRP A 166 -11.84 -5.70 16.64
C TRP A 166 -13.30 -5.36 16.85
N GLY A 167 -14.09 -5.16 15.78
CA GLY A 167 -15.51 -4.86 15.85
C GLY A 167 -16.26 -5.92 16.67
N LEU A 168 -16.10 -7.20 16.34
CA LEU A 168 -16.77 -8.29 17.06
C LEU A 168 -16.33 -8.39 18.52
N ILE A 169 -15.03 -8.24 18.82
CA ILE A 169 -14.53 -8.24 20.21
C ILE A 169 -15.13 -7.07 20.98
N SER A 170 -14.95 -5.85 20.50
CA SER A 170 -15.32 -4.63 21.23
C SER A 170 -16.85 -4.50 21.43
N LEU A 171 -17.63 -4.81 20.37
CA LEU A 171 -19.08 -4.78 20.46
C LEU A 171 -19.60 -5.91 21.36
N GLY A 172 -19.04 -7.12 21.22
CA GLY A 172 -19.40 -8.27 22.05
C GLY A 172 -19.14 -8.02 23.54
N GLU A 173 -17.95 -7.56 23.90
CA GLU A 173 -17.59 -7.25 25.29
C GLU A 173 -18.44 -6.11 25.86
N ALA A 174 -18.60 -5.02 25.10
CA ALA A 174 -19.38 -3.86 25.55
C ALA A 174 -20.87 -4.14 25.80
N LEU A 175 -21.45 -5.08 25.03
CA LEU A 175 -22.85 -5.48 25.14
C LEU A 175 -23.08 -6.76 25.96
N GLY A 176 -22.02 -7.32 26.57
CA GLY A 176 -22.10 -8.57 27.33
C GLY A 176 -22.40 -9.81 26.47
N ARG A 177 -22.14 -9.76 25.16
CA ARG A 177 -22.36 -10.84 24.21
C ARG A 177 -21.08 -11.68 24.03
N ALA A 178 -20.86 -12.61 24.96
CA ALA A 178 -19.67 -13.47 24.97
C ALA A 178 -19.52 -14.29 23.67
N ASP A 179 -20.62 -14.73 23.05
CA ASP A 179 -20.63 -15.44 21.77
C ASP A 179 -20.07 -14.59 20.61
N VAL A 180 -20.32 -13.27 20.64
CA VAL A 180 -19.82 -12.34 19.62
C VAL A 180 -18.35 -12.04 19.83
N ALA A 181 -17.95 -11.78 21.08
CA ALA A 181 -16.55 -11.54 21.42
C ALA A 181 -15.67 -12.76 21.07
N GLU A 182 -16.17 -14.00 21.35
CA GLU A 182 -15.46 -15.24 21.01
C GLU A 182 -15.22 -15.37 19.50
N ASP A 183 -16.23 -15.08 18.67
CA ASP A 183 -16.10 -15.08 17.20
C ASP A 183 -14.98 -14.10 16.76
N GLY A 184 -14.91 -12.92 17.37
CA GLY A 184 -13.85 -11.96 17.11
C GLY A 184 -12.46 -12.46 17.51
N TYR A 185 -12.32 -13.08 18.68
CA TYR A 185 -11.07 -13.67 19.15
C TYR A 185 -10.57 -14.80 18.26
N GLN A 186 -11.45 -15.69 17.83
CA GLN A 186 -11.11 -16.77 16.92
C GLN A 186 -10.62 -16.23 15.56
N ARG A 187 -11.28 -15.20 15.02
CA ARG A 187 -10.86 -14.56 13.77
C ARG A 187 -9.49 -13.90 13.90
N PHE A 188 -9.25 -13.18 14.97
CA PHE A 188 -7.95 -12.55 15.18
C PHE A 188 -6.83 -13.59 15.30
N ASN A 189 -7.05 -14.66 16.06
CA ASN A 189 -6.08 -15.75 16.16
C ASN A 189 -5.81 -16.40 14.79
N ALA A 190 -6.85 -16.68 14.01
CA ALA A 190 -6.71 -17.24 12.67
C ALA A 190 -5.88 -16.31 11.75
N TRP A 191 -6.10 -14.99 11.83
CA TRP A 191 -5.31 -14.03 11.06
C TRP A 191 -3.84 -13.98 11.49
N VAL A 192 -3.56 -14.02 12.78
CA VAL A 192 -2.16 -14.08 13.29
C VAL A 192 -1.47 -15.36 12.80
N ASP A 193 -2.16 -16.50 12.86
CA ASP A 193 -1.63 -17.78 12.38
C ASP A 193 -1.37 -17.75 10.88
N TYR A 194 -2.30 -17.19 10.09
CA TYR A 194 -2.15 -17.02 8.64
C TYR A 194 -0.96 -16.12 8.32
N THR A 195 -0.89 -14.93 8.94
CA THR A 195 0.16 -13.94 8.69
C THR A 195 1.54 -14.46 9.09
N THR A 196 1.62 -15.25 10.16
CA THR A 196 2.89 -15.89 10.60
C THR A 196 3.42 -16.88 9.56
N ARG A 197 2.54 -17.50 8.77
CA ARG A 197 2.93 -18.48 7.74
C ARG A 197 3.16 -17.85 6.39
N TYR A 198 2.31 -16.92 6.00
CA TYR A 198 2.16 -16.49 4.60
C TYR A 198 2.40 -14.99 4.40
N GLY A 199 2.53 -14.21 5.46
CA GLY A 199 2.70 -12.77 5.38
C GLY A 199 1.39 -11.99 5.32
N ILE A 200 1.51 -10.67 5.14
CA ILE A 200 0.39 -9.73 5.07
C ILE A 200 -0.15 -9.72 3.64
N GLY A 201 -1.42 -10.12 3.44
CA GLY A 201 -2.01 -10.18 2.09
C GLY A 201 -2.10 -8.84 1.38
N GLU A 202 -2.34 -7.74 2.09
CA GLU A 202 -2.27 -6.37 1.55
C GLU A 202 -0.89 -5.76 1.83
N TYR A 203 0.16 -6.45 1.36
CA TYR A 203 1.56 -6.12 1.60
C TYR A 203 1.95 -4.70 1.15
N GLY A 204 2.81 -4.05 1.92
CA GLY A 204 3.35 -2.73 1.61
C GLY A 204 2.29 -1.63 1.42
N ALA A 205 1.03 -1.89 1.76
CA ALA A 205 -0.09 -1.00 1.44
C ALA A 205 0.04 0.34 2.16
N VAL A 206 0.45 1.37 1.41
CA VAL A 206 0.70 2.73 1.94
C VAL A 206 -0.51 3.37 2.61
N VAL A 207 -1.72 2.90 2.31
CA VAL A 207 -2.96 3.32 2.99
C VAL A 207 -3.31 2.36 4.12
N TYR A 208 -3.33 1.06 3.83
CA TYR A 208 -3.96 0.09 4.73
C TYR A 208 -3.07 -0.37 5.87
N TYR A 209 -1.75 -0.31 5.75
CA TYR A 209 -0.88 -0.53 6.92
C TYR A 209 -1.18 0.45 8.05
N GLY A 210 -1.54 1.71 7.74
CA GLY A 210 -2.00 2.65 8.75
C GLY A 210 -3.31 2.22 9.42
N ILE A 211 -4.28 1.73 8.64
CA ILE A 211 -5.57 1.22 9.16
C ILE A 211 -5.37 -0.07 9.96
N ASP A 212 -4.46 -0.94 9.52
CA ASP A 212 -4.09 -2.15 10.26
C ASP A 212 -3.45 -1.79 11.61
N LEU A 213 -2.52 -0.85 11.62
CA LEU A 213 -1.88 -0.35 12.84
C LEU A 213 -2.90 0.24 13.82
N ASP A 214 -3.89 1.00 13.35
CA ASP A 214 -4.96 1.52 14.20
C ASP A 214 -5.78 0.38 14.83
N SER A 215 -6.20 -0.58 14.02
CA SER A 215 -7.00 -1.72 14.50
C SER A 215 -6.22 -2.61 15.46
N LEU A 216 -4.95 -2.86 15.16
CA LEU A 216 -4.03 -3.61 16.02
C LEU A 216 -3.75 -2.88 17.33
N ALA A 217 -3.62 -1.54 17.30
CA ALA A 217 -3.45 -0.72 18.51
C ALA A 217 -4.68 -0.82 19.43
N LEU A 218 -5.89 -0.79 18.87
CA LEU A 218 -7.13 -1.00 19.61
C LEU A 218 -7.17 -2.38 20.25
N LEU A 219 -6.82 -3.44 19.51
CA LEU A 219 -6.72 -4.80 20.05
C LEU A 219 -5.66 -4.92 21.15
N ALA A 220 -4.47 -4.34 20.92
CA ALA A 220 -3.36 -4.38 21.87
C ALA A 220 -3.65 -3.65 23.17
N ARG A 221 -4.49 -2.63 23.13
CA ARG A 221 -4.83 -1.81 24.29
C ARG A 221 -6.06 -2.29 25.03
N PHE A 222 -7.12 -2.64 24.31
CA PHE A 222 -8.47 -2.75 24.87
C PHE A 222 -9.10 -4.14 24.79
N ALA A 223 -8.56 -5.11 24.04
CA ALA A 223 -9.08 -6.48 24.07
C ALA A 223 -9.02 -7.05 25.50
N GLY A 224 -10.09 -7.70 25.96
CA GLY A 224 -10.19 -8.24 27.31
C GLY A 224 -9.15 -9.31 27.60
N ARG A 225 -8.76 -10.12 26.58
CA ARG A 225 -7.79 -11.23 26.73
C ARG A 225 -6.34 -10.77 26.61
N ALA A 226 -5.53 -11.13 27.61
CA ALA A 226 -4.10 -10.74 27.64
C ALA A 226 -3.28 -11.35 26.49
N ASP A 227 -3.55 -12.59 26.09
CA ASP A 227 -2.88 -13.23 24.97
C ASP A 227 -3.17 -12.54 23.63
N THR A 228 -4.41 -12.09 23.42
CA THR A 228 -4.79 -11.29 22.26
C THR A 228 -4.05 -9.97 22.22
N ARG A 229 -3.96 -9.26 23.35
CA ARG A 229 -3.17 -8.02 23.44
C ARG A 229 -1.70 -8.25 23.09
N ALA A 230 -1.09 -9.31 23.61
CA ALA A 230 0.30 -9.65 23.32
C ALA A 230 0.52 -10.00 21.84
N LYS A 231 -0.39 -10.77 21.22
CA LYS A 231 -0.35 -11.07 19.78
C LYS A 231 -0.50 -9.81 18.92
N ALA A 232 -1.39 -8.90 19.29
CA ALA A 232 -1.57 -7.64 18.57
C ALA A 232 -0.32 -6.75 18.65
N GLN A 233 0.36 -6.69 19.81
CA GLN A 233 1.64 -5.99 19.94
C GLN A 233 2.73 -6.58 19.03
N LYS A 234 2.85 -7.92 18.96
CA LYS A 234 3.78 -8.57 18.02
C LYS A 234 3.44 -8.29 16.56
N ALA A 235 2.15 -8.25 16.23
CA ALA A 235 1.70 -7.90 14.87
C ALA A 235 2.04 -6.44 14.52
N ILE A 236 1.88 -5.50 15.45
CA ILE A 236 2.33 -4.11 15.29
C ILE A 236 3.84 -4.07 15.02
N GLN A 237 4.63 -4.80 15.81
CA GLN A 237 6.09 -4.88 15.60
C GLN A 237 6.43 -5.44 14.21
N HIS A 238 5.68 -6.43 13.72
CA HIS A 238 5.89 -6.98 12.38
C HIS A 238 5.62 -5.94 11.28
N VAL A 239 4.48 -5.23 11.35
CA VAL A 239 4.17 -4.15 10.39
C VAL A 239 5.24 -3.07 10.40
N TRP A 240 5.71 -2.64 11.58
CA TRP A 240 6.78 -1.64 11.68
C TRP A 240 8.14 -2.14 11.18
N THR A 241 8.43 -3.43 11.35
CA THR A 241 9.65 -4.05 10.80
C THR A 241 9.59 -4.07 9.27
N ASP A 242 8.43 -4.41 8.71
CA ASP A 242 8.19 -4.36 7.27
C ASP A 242 8.30 -2.93 6.72
N LEU A 243 7.69 -1.94 7.40
CA LEU A 243 7.84 -0.53 7.07
C LEU A 243 9.31 -0.10 7.09
N ALA A 244 10.08 -0.46 8.13
CA ALA A 244 11.49 -0.11 8.23
C ALA A 244 12.34 -0.77 7.12
N ALA A 245 12.07 -2.05 6.83
CA ALA A 245 12.75 -2.80 5.79
C ALA A 245 12.54 -2.17 4.42
N ASN A 246 11.32 -1.78 4.09
CA ASN A 246 10.93 -1.22 2.80
C ASN A 246 10.98 0.31 2.73
N TRP A 247 11.41 1.00 3.80
CA TRP A 247 11.48 2.46 3.81
C TRP A 247 12.60 3.00 2.93
N TRP A 248 12.27 3.88 2.01
CA TRP A 248 13.23 4.60 1.19
C TRP A 248 13.36 6.05 1.67
N ALA A 249 14.35 6.28 2.51
CA ALA A 249 14.55 7.54 3.22
C ALA A 249 14.72 8.77 2.29
N PRO A 250 15.40 8.70 1.11
CA PRO A 250 15.51 9.85 0.24
C PRO A 250 14.16 10.42 -0.22
N GLY A 251 13.17 9.56 -0.44
CA GLY A 251 11.83 9.95 -0.87
C GLY A 251 10.79 10.03 0.24
N ASP A 252 11.18 9.83 1.52
CA ASP A 252 10.26 9.83 2.67
C ASP A 252 9.05 8.90 2.49
N ARG A 253 9.23 7.72 1.87
CA ARG A 253 8.14 6.82 1.51
C ARG A 253 8.57 5.36 1.45
N MET A 254 7.60 4.49 1.25
CA MET A 254 7.86 3.08 0.92
C MET A 254 8.53 2.99 -0.45
N GLY A 255 9.66 2.29 -0.52
CA GLY A 255 10.44 2.12 -1.75
C GLY A 255 10.05 0.90 -2.58
N GLY A 256 9.21 0.02 -2.01
CA GLY A 256 8.84 -1.26 -2.61
C GLY A 256 7.57 -1.24 -3.44
N THR A 257 7.29 -2.39 -4.05
CA THR A 257 5.97 -2.70 -4.59
C THR A 257 4.93 -2.75 -3.46
N ASN A 258 3.69 -2.46 -3.77
CA ASN A 258 2.65 -2.37 -2.77
C ASN A 258 1.27 -2.73 -3.34
N ALA A 259 0.45 -3.38 -2.53
CA ALA A 259 -0.95 -3.57 -2.79
C ALA A 259 -1.73 -2.27 -2.48
N ARG A 260 -2.87 -2.10 -3.12
CA ARG A 260 -3.82 -1.03 -2.81
C ARG A 260 -3.22 0.38 -2.90
N THR A 261 -2.57 0.68 -4.01
CA THR A 261 -2.07 2.03 -4.32
C THR A 261 -3.19 2.93 -4.81
N TYR A 262 -3.24 4.17 -4.28
CA TYR A 262 -4.24 5.16 -4.68
C TYR A 262 -3.60 6.47 -5.16
N ASP A 263 -2.40 6.79 -4.72
CA ASP A 263 -1.55 7.80 -5.33
C ASP A 263 -0.60 7.12 -6.32
N TYR A 264 -0.89 7.31 -7.59
CA TYR A 264 -0.15 6.68 -8.68
C TYR A 264 1.10 7.47 -9.12
N ILE A 265 1.36 8.58 -8.51
CA ILE A 265 2.50 9.44 -8.84
C ILE A 265 3.61 9.30 -7.79
N TYR A 266 3.27 9.48 -6.52
CA TYR A 266 4.25 9.50 -5.44
C TYR A 266 4.17 8.29 -4.52
N GLY A 267 3.04 7.58 -4.50
CA GLY A 267 2.83 6.44 -3.60
C GLY A 267 2.54 6.85 -2.16
N HIS A 268 1.92 8.02 -1.94
CA HIS A 268 1.51 8.49 -0.62
C HIS A 268 0.27 7.78 -0.09
N GLY A 269 0.11 7.75 1.23
CA GLY A 269 -1.06 7.19 1.87
C GLY A 269 -1.11 7.37 3.39
N TYR A 270 -2.19 6.87 4.00
CA TYR A 270 -2.48 7.08 5.42
C TYR A 270 -1.40 6.58 6.38
N THR A 271 -0.62 5.59 5.99
CA THR A 271 0.52 5.08 6.79
C THR A 271 1.54 6.18 7.11
N GLU A 272 1.58 7.25 6.29
CA GLU A 272 2.45 8.40 6.53
C GLU A 272 2.09 9.18 7.82
N ALA A 273 0.85 9.11 8.28
CA ALA A 273 0.50 9.64 9.59
C ALA A 273 1.24 8.93 10.73
N HIS A 274 1.42 7.62 10.60
CA HIS A 274 2.15 6.80 11.56
C HIS A 274 3.66 7.05 11.49
N THR A 275 4.22 7.08 10.28
CA THR A 275 5.65 7.32 10.09
C THR A 275 6.04 8.76 10.43
N TRP A 276 5.15 9.74 10.22
CA TRP A 276 5.31 11.11 10.75
C TRP A 276 5.33 11.12 12.28
N THR A 277 4.36 10.47 12.92
CA THR A 277 4.31 10.35 14.39
C THR A 277 5.54 9.64 14.96
N ALA A 278 6.13 8.72 14.20
CA ALA A 278 7.38 8.05 14.55
C ALA A 278 8.64 8.90 14.27
N GLY A 279 8.51 10.08 13.67
CA GLY A 279 9.63 10.96 13.34
C GLY A 279 10.44 10.54 12.11
N TRP A 280 9.84 9.77 11.18
CA TRP A 280 10.55 9.31 9.97
C TRP A 280 10.43 10.26 8.79
N LEU A 281 9.39 11.08 8.74
CA LEU A 281 9.19 12.07 7.67
C LEU A 281 9.86 13.40 8.02
N ARG A 282 10.45 14.05 7.02
CA ARG A 282 11.04 15.40 7.14
C ARG A 282 9.98 16.48 7.26
N GLU A 283 8.88 16.31 6.54
CA GLU A 283 7.77 17.25 6.50
C GLU A 283 6.45 16.56 6.86
N ARG A 284 5.51 17.32 7.37
CA ARG A 284 4.17 16.84 7.66
C ARG A 284 3.46 16.49 6.35
N PRO A 285 2.94 15.25 6.18
CA PRO A 285 2.28 14.87 4.95
C PRO A 285 0.96 15.63 4.76
N GLU A 286 0.71 16.08 3.55
CA GLU A 286 -0.58 16.63 3.13
C GLU A 286 -1.53 15.47 2.81
N LEU A 287 -2.25 14.99 3.81
CA LEU A 287 -3.16 13.85 3.65
C LEU A 287 -4.56 14.24 3.18
N GLU A 288 -4.86 15.52 3.06
CA GLU A 288 -6.20 16.04 2.74
C GLU A 288 -6.58 15.83 1.27
N GLY A 289 -5.63 15.82 0.35
CA GLY A 289 -5.86 15.64 -1.09
C GLY A 289 -6.12 14.20 -1.54
N ALA A 290 -5.77 13.21 -0.74
CA ALA A 290 -5.87 11.79 -1.09
C ALA A 290 -7.28 11.18 -0.89
N GLY A 291 -8.31 11.99 -0.76
CA GLY A 291 -9.75 11.59 -0.82
C GLY A 291 -10.28 10.65 0.24
N TRP A 292 -9.42 10.00 1.01
CA TRP A 292 -9.79 8.93 1.95
C TRP A 292 -9.10 9.03 3.30
N VAL A 293 -8.13 9.92 3.45
CA VAL A 293 -7.40 10.10 4.69
C VAL A 293 -8.04 11.20 5.55
N THR A 294 -9.31 11.34 5.45
CA THR A 294 -10.07 12.25 6.30
C THR A 294 -10.11 11.81 7.76
N GLY A 295 -9.14 11.02 8.26
CA GLY A 295 -9.18 10.38 9.55
C GLY A 295 -8.07 10.68 10.52
N VAL A 296 -7.07 11.42 10.12
CA VAL A 296 -5.84 11.56 10.89
C VAL A 296 -6.02 12.23 12.24
N ARG A 297 -6.94 13.17 12.35
CA ARG A 297 -7.08 13.99 13.58
C ARG A 297 -7.74 13.27 14.74
N TYR A 298 -8.61 12.31 14.49
CA TYR A 298 -9.35 11.62 15.56
C TYR A 298 -8.68 10.35 16.09
N ASN A 299 -7.71 9.79 15.36
CA ASN A 299 -7.00 8.57 15.77
C ASN A 299 -5.72 8.84 16.56
N LEU A 300 -5.57 10.00 17.19
CA LEU A 300 -4.36 10.35 17.93
C LEU A 300 -3.97 9.30 18.99
N ALA A 301 -4.95 8.71 19.65
CA ALA A 301 -4.68 7.68 20.63
C ALA A 301 -4.17 6.40 19.96
N THR A 302 -4.81 5.96 18.87
CA THR A 302 -4.36 4.76 18.13
C THR A 302 -3.04 4.97 17.44
N LEU A 303 -2.78 6.17 16.88
CA LEU A 303 -1.48 6.53 16.32
C LEU A 303 -0.37 6.46 17.37
N ARG A 304 -0.59 7.01 18.56
CA ARG A 304 0.38 6.96 19.66
C ARG A 304 0.64 5.54 20.13
N ASP A 305 -0.41 4.76 20.31
CA ASP A 305 -0.31 3.38 20.75
C ASP A 305 0.41 2.51 19.67
N ALA A 306 0.08 2.69 18.39
CA ALA A 306 0.76 2.01 17.30
C ALA A 306 2.26 2.33 17.24
N VAL A 307 2.64 3.59 17.47
CA VAL A 307 4.05 4.01 17.53
C VAL A 307 4.74 3.54 18.80
N MET A 308 4.03 3.52 19.94
CA MET A 308 4.57 3.08 21.23
C MET A 308 4.99 1.60 21.20
N TRP A 309 4.24 0.75 20.50
CA TRP A 309 4.53 -0.69 20.40
C TRP A 309 5.43 -1.07 19.22
N ARG A 310 5.96 -0.09 18.46
CA ARG A 310 6.96 -0.40 17.44
C ARG A 310 8.22 -1.01 18.07
N PRO A 311 9.05 -1.73 17.30
CA PRO A 311 10.38 -2.08 17.76
C PRO A 311 11.16 -0.84 18.24
N ALA A 312 12.14 -1.04 19.09
CA ALA A 312 12.99 0.04 19.57
C ALA A 312 13.56 0.85 18.38
N ALA A 313 13.72 2.16 18.56
CA ALA A 313 14.11 3.04 17.47
C ALA A 313 15.47 2.65 16.85
N ASP A 314 16.42 2.22 17.68
CA ASP A 314 17.73 1.73 17.22
C ASP A 314 17.62 0.50 16.31
N VAL A 315 16.65 -0.39 16.56
CA VAL A 315 16.39 -1.55 15.70
C VAL A 315 15.86 -1.12 14.33
N THR A 316 14.84 -0.25 14.30
CA THR A 316 14.27 0.23 13.05
C THR A 316 15.26 1.12 12.28
N ASP A 317 16.05 1.92 12.98
CA ASP A 317 17.08 2.77 12.37
C ASP A 317 18.23 1.94 11.82
N ALA A 318 18.66 0.90 12.53
CA ALA A 318 19.66 -0.04 12.04
C ALA A 318 19.22 -0.75 10.74
N ILE A 319 17.93 -1.13 10.64
CA ILE A 319 17.37 -1.72 9.42
C ILE A 319 17.42 -0.70 8.27
N ARG A 320 16.94 0.53 8.50
CA ARG A 320 16.88 1.59 7.49
C ARG A 320 18.26 2.06 7.04
N ALA A 321 19.26 2.00 7.92
CA ALA A 321 20.64 2.41 7.62
C ALA A 321 21.43 1.41 6.77
N GLN A 322 20.97 0.15 6.68
CA GLN A 322 21.63 -0.85 5.83
C GLN A 322 21.42 -0.51 4.36
N LEU A 323 22.45 -0.06 3.67
CA LEU A 323 22.42 0.27 2.24
C LEU A 323 23.67 -0.27 1.54
N PRO A 324 23.55 -0.89 0.35
CA PRO A 324 22.27 -1.32 -0.20
C PRO A 324 21.70 -2.50 0.62
N ARG A 325 20.37 -2.65 0.56
CA ARG A 325 19.69 -3.81 1.14
C ARG A 325 18.70 -4.43 0.16
N THR A 326 18.56 -5.75 0.24
CA THR A 326 17.52 -6.50 -0.45
C THR A 326 16.50 -7.00 0.57
N VAL A 327 15.25 -6.62 0.39
CA VAL A 327 14.11 -7.05 1.20
C VAL A 327 13.33 -8.09 0.42
N VAL A 328 12.99 -9.20 1.06
CA VAL A 328 12.09 -10.21 0.51
C VAL A 328 10.95 -10.39 1.48
N GLN A 329 9.71 -10.34 0.98
CA GLN A 329 8.52 -10.58 1.79
C GLN A 329 7.52 -11.45 1.04
N SER A 330 6.95 -12.43 1.76
CA SER A 330 5.78 -13.19 1.31
C SER A 330 4.51 -12.46 1.68
N TRP A 331 3.47 -12.59 0.84
CA TRP A 331 2.18 -11.95 1.06
C TRP A 331 0.97 -12.86 0.74
N GLY A 332 1.21 -14.16 0.66
CA GLY A 332 0.16 -15.16 0.43
C GLY A 332 0.72 -16.58 0.33
N GLU A 333 -0.17 -17.52 0.01
CA GLU A 333 0.09 -18.96 0.09
C GLU A 333 0.91 -19.49 -1.10
N LEU A 334 0.84 -18.80 -2.25
CA LEU A 334 1.54 -19.22 -3.46
C LEU A 334 3.00 -18.76 -3.46
N PRO A 335 3.93 -19.54 -4.01
CA PRO A 335 5.35 -19.17 -4.08
C PRO A 335 5.62 -17.82 -4.78
N GLU A 336 4.78 -17.47 -5.74
CA GLU A 336 4.84 -16.20 -6.48
C GLU A 336 4.20 -15.02 -5.75
N GLN A 337 3.44 -15.25 -4.67
CA GLN A 337 2.90 -14.21 -3.79
C GLN A 337 4.00 -13.66 -2.88
N ARG A 338 4.98 -13.06 -3.50
CA ARG A 338 6.13 -12.44 -2.85
C ARG A 338 6.55 -11.16 -3.55
N ALA A 339 7.14 -10.26 -2.80
CA ALA A 339 7.76 -9.06 -3.29
C ALA A 339 9.25 -9.06 -2.94
N VAL A 340 10.06 -8.50 -3.85
CA VAL A 340 11.48 -8.25 -3.65
C VAL A 340 11.73 -6.77 -3.86
N ASN A 341 12.47 -6.14 -2.95
CA ASN A 341 12.80 -4.73 -3.03
C ASN A 341 14.29 -4.54 -2.75
N TRP A 342 15.02 -4.07 -3.76
CA TRP A 342 16.39 -3.63 -3.58
C TRP A 342 16.42 -2.12 -3.35
N ILE A 343 17.02 -1.70 -2.23
CA ILE A 343 17.08 -0.31 -1.79
C ILE A 343 18.52 0.13 -1.71
N GLY A 344 18.89 1.04 -2.59
CA GLY A 344 20.14 1.78 -2.55
C GLY A 344 19.98 3.12 -1.84
N ARG A 345 21.01 3.97 -1.97
CA ARG A 345 21.04 5.31 -1.38
C ARG A 345 20.19 6.31 -2.17
N HIS A 346 20.28 6.30 -3.50
CA HIS A 346 19.64 7.25 -4.41
C HIS A 346 18.71 6.57 -5.42
N VAL A 347 18.60 5.25 -5.34
CA VAL A 347 17.70 4.47 -6.19
C VAL A 347 17.15 3.27 -5.44
N SER A 348 15.89 2.92 -5.72
CA SER A 348 15.34 1.63 -5.34
C SER A 348 14.68 0.97 -6.56
N LEU A 349 14.64 -0.37 -6.56
CA LEU A 349 13.98 -1.16 -7.59
C LEU A 349 13.29 -2.36 -6.94
N ALA A 350 11.99 -2.47 -7.15
CA ALA A 350 11.16 -3.49 -6.54
C ALA A 350 10.24 -4.16 -7.54
N SER A 351 9.97 -5.45 -7.31
CA SER A 351 9.00 -6.20 -8.09
C SER A 351 8.19 -7.16 -7.23
N SER A 352 6.97 -7.47 -7.69
CA SER A 352 6.12 -8.53 -7.15
C SER A 352 6.02 -9.68 -8.13
N GLY A 353 5.96 -10.90 -7.63
CA GLY A 353 5.88 -12.11 -8.46
C GLY A 353 4.56 -12.25 -9.19
N MET A 354 3.49 -11.66 -8.67
CA MET A 354 2.17 -11.58 -9.30
C MET A 354 1.39 -10.37 -8.79
N ALA A 355 0.28 -10.01 -9.45
CA ALA A 355 -0.64 -8.98 -8.99
C ALA A 355 -1.70 -9.56 -8.05
N ARG A 356 -2.01 -8.86 -6.96
CA ARG A 356 -3.13 -9.14 -6.07
C ARG A 356 -4.43 -8.50 -6.57
N SER A 357 -4.35 -7.29 -7.10
CA SER A 357 -5.50 -6.47 -7.48
C SER A 357 -5.14 -5.48 -8.60
N ARG A 358 -6.17 -4.82 -9.18
CA ARG A 358 -5.99 -3.79 -10.22
C ARG A 358 -5.28 -2.52 -9.72
N ASP A 359 -5.36 -2.26 -8.43
CA ASP A 359 -4.79 -1.10 -7.75
C ASP A 359 -3.45 -1.43 -7.09
N GLU A 360 -2.62 -2.23 -7.78
CA GLU A 360 -1.31 -2.66 -7.32
C GLU A 360 -0.19 -2.14 -8.21
N ARG A 361 0.97 -1.94 -7.60
CA ARG A 361 2.24 -1.65 -8.26
C ARG A 361 3.13 -2.88 -8.19
N THR A 362 3.17 -3.66 -9.24
CA THR A 362 3.98 -4.89 -9.33
C THR A 362 5.41 -4.64 -9.76
N LEU A 363 5.72 -3.43 -10.22
CA LEU A 363 7.07 -2.96 -10.48
C LEU A 363 7.14 -1.48 -10.14
N VAL A 364 8.07 -1.14 -9.22
CA VAL A 364 8.30 0.22 -8.74
C VAL A 364 9.78 0.49 -8.70
N ALA A 365 10.18 1.68 -9.15
CA ALA A 365 11.52 2.19 -8.88
C ALA A 365 11.42 3.64 -8.39
N ASN A 366 12.39 4.06 -7.59
CA ASN A 366 12.53 5.43 -7.12
C ASN A 366 13.91 5.94 -7.50
N LEU A 367 14.03 7.22 -7.82
CA LEU A 367 15.26 7.90 -8.18
C LEU A 367 15.40 9.21 -7.42
N GLY A 368 16.64 9.61 -7.13
CA GLY A 368 16.96 10.90 -6.51
C GLY A 368 16.81 10.89 -4.99
N ASP A 369 16.66 12.06 -4.38
CA ASP A 369 16.72 12.28 -2.92
C ASP A 369 15.66 13.28 -2.42
N SER A 370 14.56 13.38 -3.14
CA SER A 370 13.44 14.24 -2.78
C SER A 370 12.11 13.51 -2.83
N PRO A 371 11.21 13.73 -1.87
CA PRO A 371 9.83 13.22 -1.91
C PRO A 371 9.03 13.79 -3.09
N ALA A 372 9.45 14.93 -3.65
CA ALA A 372 8.81 15.54 -4.82
C ALA A 372 9.12 14.82 -6.15
N VAL A 373 10.01 13.82 -6.16
CA VAL A 373 10.30 13.04 -7.37
C VAL A 373 9.28 11.91 -7.48
N PRO A 374 8.50 11.82 -8.58
CA PRO A 374 7.54 10.75 -8.81
C PRO A 374 8.20 9.37 -8.86
N GLN A 375 7.41 8.34 -8.56
CA GLN A 375 7.83 6.95 -8.73
C GLN A 375 7.82 6.57 -10.22
N LEU A 376 8.73 5.65 -10.58
CA LEU A 376 8.67 4.94 -11.84
C LEU A 376 7.84 3.66 -11.62
N THR A 377 6.79 3.48 -12.40
CA THR A 377 5.93 2.28 -12.29
C THR A 377 5.59 1.73 -13.68
N LEU A 378 5.45 0.40 -13.77
CA LEU A 378 5.04 -0.29 -14.99
C LEU A 378 3.62 -0.84 -14.79
N PHE A 379 2.70 -0.54 -15.71
CA PHE A 379 1.33 -1.03 -15.65
C PHE A 379 0.66 -1.04 -17.03
N MET A 380 -0.34 -1.91 -17.18
CA MET A 380 -1.20 -1.95 -18.37
C MET A 380 -2.50 -1.19 -18.13
N GLU A 381 -2.97 -0.49 -19.17
CA GLU A 381 -4.12 0.40 -19.12
C GLU A 381 -4.94 0.31 -20.42
N GLY A 382 -6.25 0.53 -20.33
CA GLY A 382 -7.16 0.40 -21.46
C GLY A 382 -8.25 1.48 -21.55
N ARG A 383 -8.18 2.56 -20.74
CA ARG A 383 -9.25 3.57 -20.62
C ARG A 383 -8.81 4.99 -20.93
N ARG A 384 -7.56 5.17 -21.35
CA ARG A 384 -6.92 6.50 -21.53
C ARG A 384 -7.02 7.35 -20.26
N ASP A 385 -6.85 6.70 -19.10
CA ASP A 385 -6.89 7.32 -17.78
C ASP A 385 -5.83 6.71 -16.84
N PRO A 386 -4.54 6.87 -17.17
CA PRO A 386 -3.45 6.19 -16.47
C PRO A 386 -3.36 6.55 -14.98
N TYR A 387 -3.90 7.70 -14.58
CA TYR A 387 -3.83 8.20 -13.20
C TYR A 387 -5.18 8.21 -12.47
N GLY A 388 -6.26 7.74 -13.09
CA GLY A 388 -7.56 7.61 -12.45
C GLY A 388 -8.34 8.90 -12.28
N TYR A 389 -8.01 9.96 -13.01
CA TYR A 389 -8.65 11.27 -12.85
C TYR A 389 -10.06 11.36 -13.42
N LYS A 390 -10.39 10.55 -14.43
CA LYS A 390 -11.70 10.62 -15.11
C LYS A 390 -12.81 9.88 -14.40
N LYS A 391 -12.49 8.85 -13.63
CA LYS A 391 -13.44 8.08 -12.82
C LYS A 391 -13.07 8.17 -11.36
N GLN A 392 -13.39 9.28 -10.74
CA GLN A 392 -13.17 9.50 -9.32
C GLN A 392 -14.19 8.76 -8.47
N VAL A 393 -14.02 7.48 -8.32
CA VAL A 393 -14.54 6.79 -7.15
C VAL A 393 -13.33 6.56 -6.23
N GLY A 394 -13.05 7.55 -5.39
CA GLY A 394 -11.97 7.47 -4.40
C GLY A 394 -10.54 7.52 -4.98
N GLY A 395 -10.31 8.20 -6.13
CA GLY A 395 -8.97 8.36 -6.72
C GLY A 395 -8.35 7.08 -7.29
N LYS A 396 -9.14 6.03 -7.50
CA LYS A 396 -8.66 4.74 -8.00
C LYS A 396 -8.54 4.74 -9.51
N SER A 397 -7.34 4.47 -10.03
CA SER A 397 -7.21 4.01 -11.40
C SER A 397 -7.78 2.59 -11.54
N LEU A 398 -8.41 2.33 -12.67
CA LEU A 398 -8.87 0.99 -13.05
C LEU A 398 -7.88 0.38 -14.04
N HIS A 399 -6.62 0.21 -13.63
CA HIS A 399 -5.62 -0.47 -14.45
C HIS A 399 -6.09 -1.87 -14.82
N LEU A 400 -5.52 -2.43 -15.87
CA LEU A 400 -5.70 -3.83 -16.20
C LEU A 400 -4.98 -4.70 -15.16
N MET A 401 -5.34 -5.97 -15.12
CA MET A 401 -4.75 -6.95 -14.22
C MET A 401 -4.13 -8.08 -15.06
N PRO A 402 -2.97 -7.81 -15.69
CA PRO A 402 -2.30 -8.78 -16.55
C PRO A 402 -1.78 -9.98 -15.74
N PHE A 403 -1.49 -11.06 -16.45
CA PHE A 403 -0.54 -12.04 -15.96
C PHE A 403 0.79 -11.32 -15.65
N ILE A 404 1.36 -11.58 -14.47
CA ILE A 404 2.69 -11.11 -14.07
C ILE A 404 3.53 -12.33 -13.70
N GLY A 405 4.70 -12.44 -14.30
CA GLY A 405 5.74 -13.38 -13.91
C GLY A 405 7.06 -12.64 -13.72
N THR A 406 7.68 -12.76 -12.56
CA THR A 406 8.86 -11.96 -12.23
C THR A 406 9.95 -12.77 -11.57
N VAL A 407 11.18 -12.48 -11.93
CA VAL A 407 12.37 -12.88 -11.20
C VAL A 407 13.24 -11.66 -10.93
N GLN A 408 13.61 -11.46 -9.66
CA GLN A 408 14.48 -10.38 -9.22
C GLN A 408 15.65 -10.92 -8.41
N ARG A 409 16.84 -10.38 -8.65
CA ARG A 409 18.03 -10.58 -7.83
C ARG A 409 18.70 -9.24 -7.60
N GLY A 410 18.69 -8.79 -6.35
CA GLY A 410 19.20 -7.46 -6.00
C GLY A 410 18.60 -6.37 -6.87
N ALA A 411 19.46 -5.60 -7.53
CA ALA A 411 19.12 -4.46 -8.38
C ALA A 411 18.65 -4.82 -9.80
N GLU A 412 18.36 -6.09 -10.09
CA GLU A 412 17.97 -6.54 -11.44
C GLU A 412 16.64 -7.29 -11.43
N VAL A 413 15.75 -6.93 -12.34
CA VAL A 413 14.40 -7.49 -12.51
C VAL A 413 14.20 -7.93 -13.95
N LEU A 414 13.77 -9.17 -14.15
CA LEU A 414 13.18 -9.65 -15.40
C LEU A 414 11.71 -9.93 -15.16
N GLN A 415 10.82 -9.24 -15.90
CA GLN A 415 9.38 -9.36 -15.73
C GLN A 415 8.66 -9.63 -17.05
N VAL A 416 7.71 -10.55 -17.01
CA VAL A 416 6.77 -10.87 -18.08
C VAL A 416 5.40 -10.31 -17.68
N LEU A 417 4.80 -9.50 -18.56
CA LEU A 417 3.41 -9.06 -18.47
C LEU A 417 2.67 -9.60 -19.70
N SER A 418 1.49 -10.16 -19.52
CA SER A 418 0.66 -10.62 -20.64
C SER A 418 -0.81 -10.51 -20.31
N ASP A 419 -1.60 -9.96 -21.22
CA ASP A 419 -3.04 -9.80 -21.00
C ASP A 419 -3.85 -9.96 -22.28
N ASP A 420 -5.03 -10.54 -22.12
CA ASP A 420 -6.16 -10.48 -23.05
C ASP A 420 -7.34 -9.88 -22.25
N PRO A 421 -7.41 -8.54 -22.15
CA PRO A 421 -8.13 -7.87 -21.07
C PRO A 421 -9.62 -8.15 -21.01
N LEU A 422 -10.24 -8.54 -22.14
CA LEU A 422 -11.66 -8.90 -22.19
C LEU A 422 -11.92 -10.36 -21.81
N LYS A 423 -10.89 -11.22 -21.84
CA LYS A 423 -11.01 -12.63 -21.45
C LYS A 423 -10.49 -12.89 -20.05
N THR A 424 -9.39 -12.25 -19.66
CA THR A 424 -8.71 -12.53 -18.39
C THR A 424 -9.39 -11.90 -17.20
N ASP A 425 -10.08 -10.77 -17.35
CA ASP A 425 -10.79 -10.11 -16.28
C ASP A 425 -12.26 -9.85 -16.64
N SER A 426 -13.16 -10.66 -16.10
CA SER A 426 -14.62 -10.58 -16.32
C SER A 426 -15.26 -9.26 -15.87
N ARG A 427 -14.53 -8.42 -15.14
CA ARG A 427 -14.96 -7.06 -14.78
C ARG A 427 -14.85 -6.08 -15.93
N ASN A 428 -14.03 -6.36 -16.94
CA ASN A 428 -14.03 -5.61 -18.19
C ASN A 428 -15.14 -6.11 -19.09
N LYS A 429 -15.97 -5.20 -19.58
CA LYS A 429 -17.04 -5.52 -20.52
C LYS A 429 -16.71 -4.94 -21.89
N PRO A 430 -17.22 -5.52 -22.99
CA PRO A 430 -17.15 -4.88 -24.29
C PRO A 430 -17.63 -3.43 -24.22
N GLY A 431 -16.87 -2.52 -24.81
CA GLY A 431 -17.10 -1.08 -24.74
C GLY A 431 -16.48 -0.35 -23.53
N ASP A 432 -15.97 -1.06 -22.53
CA ASP A 432 -15.28 -0.45 -21.38
C ASP A 432 -13.86 0.02 -21.72
N LEU A 433 -13.21 -0.65 -22.66
CA LEU A 433 -11.85 -0.39 -23.09
C LEU A 433 -11.83 0.33 -24.43
N VAL A 434 -11.00 1.35 -24.54
CA VAL A 434 -10.91 2.20 -25.75
C VAL A 434 -9.54 2.15 -26.42
N ASN A 435 -8.58 1.52 -25.77
CA ASN A 435 -7.24 1.21 -26.23
C ASN A 435 -6.65 0.07 -25.42
N PHE A 436 -5.41 -0.31 -25.71
CA PHE A 436 -4.61 -1.20 -24.88
C PHE A 436 -3.15 -0.79 -24.94
N VAL A 437 -2.59 -0.39 -23.80
CA VAL A 437 -1.25 0.16 -23.72
C VAL A 437 -0.53 -0.35 -22.47
N THR A 438 0.80 -0.37 -22.52
CA THR A 438 1.66 -0.49 -21.32
C THR A 438 2.40 0.81 -21.11
N HIS A 439 2.31 1.35 -19.90
CA HIS A 439 3.00 2.57 -19.51
C HIS A 439 4.15 2.27 -18.56
N PHE A 440 5.26 2.96 -18.78
CA PHE A 440 6.33 3.10 -17.82
C PHE A 440 6.47 4.59 -17.49
N THR A 441 6.15 4.96 -16.24
CA THR A 441 6.21 6.37 -15.82
C THR A 441 7.65 6.79 -15.57
N VAL A 442 7.98 8.04 -15.88
CA VAL A 442 9.32 8.60 -15.75
C VAL A 442 9.23 9.98 -15.10
N PRO A 443 9.99 10.29 -14.03
CA PRO A 443 10.03 11.63 -13.45
C PRO A 443 10.41 12.68 -14.50
N ALA A 444 9.72 13.82 -14.54
CA ALA A 444 10.00 14.88 -15.50
C ALA A 444 11.40 15.49 -15.34
N LEU A 445 11.95 15.45 -14.12
CA LEU A 445 13.30 15.91 -13.82
C LEU A 445 14.40 14.95 -14.32
N ALA A 446 14.06 13.71 -14.65
CA ALA A 446 15.04 12.72 -15.07
C ALA A 446 15.47 12.96 -16.52
N GLU A 447 16.74 12.72 -16.80
CA GLU A 447 17.25 12.58 -18.17
C GLU A 447 16.85 11.22 -18.73
N VAL A 448 16.44 11.19 -20.01
CA VAL A 448 16.12 9.96 -20.72
C VAL A 448 17.05 9.80 -21.90
N TRP A 449 17.61 8.59 -22.03
CA TRP A 449 18.49 8.21 -23.14
C TRP A 449 17.90 6.99 -23.86
N SER A 450 18.00 6.96 -25.17
CA SER A 450 17.70 5.81 -26.01
C SER A 450 18.99 5.37 -26.71
N GLY A 451 19.55 4.24 -26.29
CA GLY A 451 20.91 3.88 -26.64
C GLY A 451 21.92 4.95 -26.20
N ASP A 452 22.65 5.53 -27.14
CA ASP A 452 23.66 6.57 -26.88
C ASP A 452 23.14 7.99 -27.02
N MET A 453 21.86 8.18 -27.36
CA MET A 453 21.27 9.50 -27.58
C MET A 453 20.39 9.94 -26.41
N ARG A 454 20.62 11.15 -25.89
CA ARG A 454 19.69 11.80 -24.98
C ARG A 454 18.45 12.25 -25.77
N VAL A 455 17.28 11.86 -25.31
CA VAL A 455 16.01 12.13 -26.01
C VAL A 455 15.12 13.05 -25.19
N GLN A 456 14.27 13.79 -25.90
CA GLN A 456 13.22 14.61 -25.30
C GLN A 456 11.85 14.00 -25.63
N PRO A 457 10.85 14.12 -24.72
CA PRO A 457 9.52 13.63 -25.00
C PRO A 457 8.86 14.43 -26.14
N GLY A 458 8.03 13.74 -26.92
CA GLY A 458 7.06 14.40 -27.77
C GLY A 458 5.77 14.72 -27.01
N THR A 459 4.78 15.26 -27.73
CA THR A 459 3.42 15.43 -27.19
C THR A 459 2.57 14.19 -27.45
N GLN A 460 1.42 14.08 -26.81
CA GLN A 460 0.45 13.00 -27.10
C GLN A 460 0.05 12.94 -28.57
N ALA A 461 -0.08 14.11 -29.23
CA ALA A 461 -0.45 14.19 -30.66
C ALA A 461 0.73 13.94 -31.62
N LYS A 462 1.97 14.16 -31.14
CA LYS A 462 3.21 13.97 -31.89
C LYS A 462 4.27 13.38 -30.99
N PRO A 463 4.18 12.09 -30.69
CA PRO A 463 5.09 11.42 -29.77
C PRO A 463 6.52 11.32 -30.35
N MET A 464 7.51 11.21 -29.46
CA MET A 464 8.86 10.83 -29.86
C MET A 464 8.93 9.30 -29.97
N ARG A 465 8.99 8.78 -31.19
CA ARG A 465 9.13 7.36 -31.45
C ARG A 465 10.54 6.88 -31.10
N LEU A 466 10.63 5.84 -30.26
CA LEU A 466 11.88 5.17 -29.91
C LEU A 466 12.00 3.80 -30.58
N ALA A 467 13.22 3.37 -30.82
CA ALA A 467 13.45 2.02 -31.32
C ALA A 467 13.20 1.00 -30.18
N LEU A 468 12.35 0.02 -30.45
CA LEU A 468 11.94 -0.97 -29.44
C LEU A 468 13.11 -1.80 -28.88
N ASN A 469 14.10 -2.09 -29.70
CA ASN A 469 15.29 -2.87 -29.35
C ASN A 469 16.41 -2.05 -28.72
N ALA A 470 16.32 -0.72 -28.72
CA ALA A 470 17.28 0.15 -28.07
C ALA A 470 16.99 0.19 -26.55
N PRO A 471 18.02 -0.02 -25.69
CA PRO A 471 17.82 0.17 -24.27
C PRO A 471 17.52 1.62 -23.95
N VAL A 472 16.60 1.83 -23.00
CA VAL A 472 16.27 3.14 -22.46
C VAL A 472 16.92 3.30 -21.08
N PHE A 473 17.46 4.48 -20.81
CA PHE A 473 18.05 4.81 -19.53
C PHE A 473 17.35 6.04 -18.95
N VAL A 474 16.92 5.92 -17.70
CA VAL A 474 16.35 7.02 -16.92
C VAL A 474 17.33 7.36 -15.81
N ARG A 475 17.87 8.58 -15.84
CA ARG A 475 18.92 9.05 -14.95
C ARG A 475 18.47 10.28 -14.17
N LEU A 476 18.74 10.30 -12.86
CA LEU A 476 18.60 11.49 -12.02
C LEU A 476 19.75 11.56 -11.02
N GLY A 477 20.58 12.58 -11.15
CA GLY A 477 21.83 12.67 -10.39
C GLY A 477 22.77 11.49 -10.70
N ASP A 478 23.22 10.79 -9.66
CA ASP A 478 24.08 9.61 -9.74
C ASP A 478 23.32 8.27 -9.82
N ALA A 479 21.98 8.34 -9.80
CA ALA A 479 21.10 7.18 -9.90
C ALA A 479 20.62 6.95 -11.33
N VAL A 480 20.56 5.70 -11.75
CA VAL A 480 20.10 5.30 -13.08
C VAL A 480 19.28 4.01 -13.04
N ILE A 481 18.24 3.96 -13.87
CA ILE A 481 17.53 2.74 -14.24
C ILE A 481 17.76 2.50 -15.73
N GLY A 482 18.37 1.37 -16.07
CA GLY A 482 18.37 0.83 -17.42
C GLY A 482 17.13 -0.03 -17.62
N LEU A 483 16.45 0.16 -18.75
CA LEU A 483 15.28 -0.58 -19.16
C LEU A 483 15.52 -1.14 -20.57
N ARG A 484 15.30 -2.44 -20.76
CA ARG A 484 15.37 -3.08 -22.08
C ARG A 484 14.09 -3.88 -22.30
N LEU A 485 13.36 -3.51 -23.36
CA LEU A 485 12.24 -4.27 -23.86
C LEU A 485 12.79 -5.43 -24.70
N ILE A 486 12.69 -6.64 -24.18
CA ILE A 486 13.22 -7.83 -24.88
C ILE A 486 12.18 -8.32 -25.89
N LEU A 487 10.90 -8.17 -25.54
CA LEU A 487 9.76 -8.51 -26.36
C LEU A 487 8.59 -7.60 -26.01
N ALA A 488 7.91 -7.07 -27.02
CA ALA A 488 6.65 -6.36 -26.85
C ALA A 488 5.79 -6.54 -28.10
N THR A 489 4.60 -7.10 -27.94
CA THR A 489 3.70 -7.41 -29.07
C THR A 489 2.45 -6.54 -29.05
N THR A 490 1.86 -6.34 -30.23
CA THR A 490 0.47 -5.91 -30.38
C THR A 490 -0.49 -7.09 -30.14
N THR A 491 -1.79 -6.82 -30.11
CA THR A 491 -2.82 -7.88 -30.03
C THR A 491 -2.89 -8.78 -31.28
N SER A 492 -2.26 -8.38 -32.38
CA SER A 492 -2.08 -9.19 -33.59
C SER A 492 -0.78 -9.99 -33.63
N GLY A 493 0.07 -9.86 -32.59
CA GLY A 493 1.35 -10.55 -32.51
C GLY A 493 2.54 -9.79 -33.12
N GLU A 494 2.28 -8.66 -33.80
CA GLU A 494 3.33 -7.82 -34.35
C GLU A 494 4.08 -7.04 -33.26
N PRO A 495 5.31 -6.54 -33.52
CA PRO A 495 6.02 -5.67 -32.58
C PRO A 495 5.19 -4.42 -32.23
N ALA A 496 5.11 -4.10 -30.91
CA ALA A 496 4.45 -2.89 -30.43
C ALA A 496 5.30 -1.64 -30.73
N ALA A 497 4.65 -0.49 -30.82
CA ALA A 497 5.31 0.79 -30.97
C ALA A 497 5.66 1.37 -29.58
N LEU A 498 6.90 1.88 -29.43
CA LEU A 498 7.35 2.54 -28.21
C LEU A 498 7.42 4.06 -28.42
N ASP A 499 6.66 4.80 -27.67
CA ASP A 499 6.60 6.24 -27.69
C ASP A 499 7.04 6.85 -26.37
N PHE A 500 7.80 7.95 -26.43
CA PHE A 500 8.12 8.78 -25.28
C PHE A 500 7.35 10.10 -25.37
N ILE A 501 6.52 10.34 -24.36
CA ILE A 501 5.59 11.47 -24.35
C ILE A 501 5.69 12.29 -23.07
N GLU A 502 5.52 13.59 -23.20
CA GLU A 502 5.23 14.48 -22.07
C GLU A 502 3.87 14.11 -21.51
N ASP A 503 3.80 13.89 -20.22
CA ASP A 503 2.57 13.53 -19.56
C ASP A 503 2.20 14.58 -18.51
N THR A 504 0.92 14.85 -18.43
CA THR A 504 0.45 15.90 -17.54
C THR A 504 -0.47 15.35 -16.49
N PRO A 505 0.00 15.11 -15.28
CA PRO A 505 -0.56 15.87 -14.20
C PRO A 505 0.52 16.78 -13.61
N GLY A 506 0.31 18.11 -13.74
CA GLY A 506 1.22 19.10 -13.19
C GLY A 506 2.62 19.16 -13.83
N GLY A 507 2.87 18.43 -14.95
CA GLY A 507 4.17 18.38 -15.59
C GLY A 507 5.26 17.64 -14.82
N VAL A 508 4.88 16.84 -13.80
CA VAL A 508 5.84 16.16 -12.91
C VAL A 508 6.33 14.81 -13.44
N ALA A 509 5.58 14.19 -14.35
CA ALA A 509 5.91 12.89 -14.94
C ALA A 509 5.82 12.90 -16.45
N ARG A 510 6.51 11.95 -17.09
CA ARG A 510 6.51 11.58 -18.50
C ARG A 510 6.20 10.10 -18.61
N ARG A 511 5.92 9.61 -19.81
CA ARG A 511 5.65 8.19 -20.05
C ARG A 511 6.40 7.64 -21.25
N LEU A 512 6.96 6.44 -21.05
CA LEU A 512 7.24 5.52 -22.13
C LEU A 512 5.96 4.69 -22.33
N THR A 513 5.41 4.66 -23.52
CA THR A 513 4.13 4.03 -23.82
C THR A 513 4.31 3.00 -24.95
N LEU A 514 3.99 1.75 -24.65
CA LEU A 514 3.86 0.68 -25.64
C LEU A 514 2.40 0.59 -26.08
N THR A 515 2.13 0.76 -27.35
CA THR A 515 0.78 0.63 -27.91
C THR A 515 0.56 -0.79 -28.44
N HIS A 516 -0.35 -1.52 -27.81
CA HIS A 516 -0.78 -2.86 -28.20
C HIS A 516 -2.01 -2.85 -29.08
N SER A 517 -2.91 -1.88 -28.85
CA SER A 517 -4.08 -1.58 -29.69
C SER A 517 -4.53 -0.13 -29.51
N GLU A 518 -4.81 0.55 -30.60
CA GLU A 518 -5.41 1.91 -30.59
C GLU A 518 -6.92 1.90 -30.36
N LYS A 519 -7.53 0.71 -30.36
CA LYS A 519 -8.96 0.46 -30.20
C LYS A 519 -9.18 -0.51 -29.05
N GLU A 520 -10.44 -0.83 -28.80
CA GLU A 520 -10.80 -1.93 -27.91
C GLU A 520 -10.00 -3.19 -28.29
N PRO A 521 -9.28 -3.80 -27.33
CA PRO A 521 -8.37 -4.90 -27.64
C PRO A 521 -9.12 -6.15 -28.08
N GLN A 522 -8.58 -6.82 -29.10
CA GLN A 522 -9.04 -8.11 -29.58
C GLN A 522 -7.84 -9.05 -29.58
N GLY A 523 -7.64 -9.78 -28.49
CA GLY A 523 -6.53 -10.71 -28.34
C GLY A 523 -5.50 -10.30 -27.28
N ARG A 524 -4.46 -11.10 -27.21
CA ARG A 524 -3.41 -11.01 -26.18
C ARG A 524 -2.23 -10.16 -26.65
N ALA A 525 -1.70 -9.35 -25.74
CA ALA A 525 -0.40 -8.73 -25.92
C ALA A 525 0.54 -9.15 -24.76
N THR A 526 1.82 -9.24 -25.10
CA THR A 526 2.85 -9.67 -24.15
C THR A 526 4.03 -8.69 -24.16
N VAL A 527 4.54 -8.37 -22.98
CA VAL A 527 5.72 -7.55 -22.77
C VAL A 527 6.71 -8.34 -21.89
N VAL A 528 7.96 -8.40 -22.33
CA VAL A 528 9.08 -8.89 -21.52
C VAL A 528 10.05 -7.74 -21.33
N VAL A 529 10.30 -7.38 -20.09
CA VAL A 529 11.16 -6.24 -19.75
C VAL A 529 12.23 -6.66 -18.76
N TRP A 530 13.45 -6.19 -19.00
CA TRP A 530 14.56 -6.28 -18.08
C TRP A 530 14.94 -4.89 -17.58
N LEU A 531 15.02 -4.73 -16.25
CA LEU A 531 15.48 -3.52 -15.60
C LEU A 531 16.71 -3.79 -14.76
N ARG A 532 17.57 -2.79 -14.68
CA ARG A 532 18.70 -2.78 -13.77
C ARG A 532 18.87 -1.38 -13.19
N ALA A 533 18.93 -1.33 -11.85
CA ALA A 533 19.27 -0.12 -11.11
C ALA A 533 20.78 -0.04 -10.87
N ALA A 534 21.31 1.17 -10.85
CA ALA A 534 22.67 1.45 -10.42
C ALA A 534 22.75 2.82 -9.75
N GLU A 535 23.69 2.96 -8.81
CA GLU A 535 23.99 4.22 -8.12
C GLU A 535 25.49 4.30 -7.76
N GLY A 536 25.92 5.47 -7.26
CA GLY A 536 27.22 5.61 -6.60
C GLY A 536 28.39 5.59 -7.54
N VAL A 537 28.17 5.86 -8.80
CA VAL A 537 29.26 6.23 -9.68
C VAL A 537 29.57 7.67 -9.37
N LYS A 538 30.50 7.83 -8.43
CA LYS A 538 31.14 9.09 -8.00
C LYS A 538 30.53 10.37 -8.54
N GLU A 539 30.29 11.34 -7.66
CA GLU A 539 30.06 12.71 -8.01
C GLU A 539 29.47 12.92 -9.41
N GLY A 540 28.27 12.40 -9.58
CA GLY A 540 27.59 12.41 -10.85
C GLY A 540 28.18 11.43 -11.84
N LEU A 541 27.35 10.58 -12.36
CA LEU A 541 27.60 9.96 -13.65
C LEU A 541 27.80 11.09 -14.64
N ASP A 542 29.03 11.59 -14.72
CA ASP A 542 29.35 12.43 -15.87
C ASP A 542 29.15 11.58 -17.14
N THR A 543 29.11 12.21 -18.27
CA THR A 543 28.87 11.49 -19.54
C THR A 543 29.95 10.44 -19.82
N ALA A 544 31.13 10.57 -19.22
CA ALA A 544 32.25 9.65 -19.41
C ALA A 544 32.06 8.34 -18.62
N ASP A 545 31.57 8.42 -17.37
CA ASP A 545 31.34 7.25 -16.53
C ASP A 545 30.02 6.54 -16.88
N PHE A 546 29.03 7.29 -17.31
CA PHE A 546 27.74 6.74 -17.71
C PHE A 546 27.83 5.96 -19.04
N ALA A 547 28.66 6.35 -19.97
CA ALA A 547 28.81 5.68 -21.26
C ALA A 547 29.30 4.21 -21.13
N PRO A 548 30.32 3.88 -20.31
CA PRO A 548 30.71 2.49 -20.05
C PRO A 548 29.59 1.64 -19.48
N TRP A 549 28.81 2.18 -18.53
CA TRP A 549 27.69 1.46 -17.93
C TRP A 549 26.58 1.19 -18.96
N ARG A 550 26.20 2.19 -19.78
CA ARG A 550 25.25 2.03 -20.88
C ARG A 550 25.72 0.96 -21.87
N LYS A 551 26.98 1.00 -22.27
CA LYS A 551 27.58 0.03 -23.19
C LYS A 551 27.53 -1.39 -22.63
N MET A 552 27.89 -1.57 -21.36
CA MET A 552 27.83 -2.86 -20.66
C MET A 552 26.40 -3.40 -20.61
N PHE A 553 25.42 -2.57 -20.21
CA PHE A 553 24.01 -2.95 -20.13
C PHE A 553 23.45 -3.30 -21.53
N SER A 554 23.79 -2.50 -22.54
CA SER A 554 23.35 -2.73 -23.93
C SER A 554 23.94 -4.02 -24.53
N ALA A 555 25.17 -4.37 -24.18
CA ALA A 555 25.86 -5.55 -24.69
C ALA A 555 25.44 -6.85 -24.00
N ALA A 556 24.75 -6.78 -22.82
CA ALA A 556 24.35 -7.97 -22.10
C ALA A 556 23.36 -8.81 -22.93
N ARG A 557 23.52 -10.13 -22.90
CA ARG A 557 22.59 -11.04 -23.57
C ARG A 557 21.23 -10.97 -22.88
N ALA A 558 20.19 -10.74 -23.67
CA ALA A 558 18.81 -10.72 -23.22
C ALA A 558 17.92 -11.24 -24.33
N GLU A 559 17.19 -12.31 -24.09
CA GLU A 559 16.40 -13.04 -25.07
C GLU A 559 15.03 -13.39 -24.50
N ALA A 560 14.00 -13.37 -25.35
CA ALA A 560 12.68 -13.88 -25.04
C ALA A 560 12.07 -14.53 -26.27
N SER A 561 11.26 -15.56 -26.05
CA SER A 561 10.50 -16.24 -27.09
C SER A 561 9.09 -16.54 -26.60
N ILE A 562 8.15 -16.57 -27.55
CA ILE A 562 6.77 -17.01 -27.35
C ILE A 562 6.52 -18.21 -28.23
N SER A 563 6.00 -19.30 -27.65
CA SER A 563 5.54 -20.47 -28.37
C SER A 563 4.14 -20.84 -27.86
N GLY A 564 3.11 -20.49 -28.60
CA GLY A 564 1.73 -20.56 -28.13
C GLY A 564 1.53 -19.66 -26.90
N ASP A 565 1.12 -20.27 -25.79
CA ASP A 565 0.89 -19.57 -24.50
C ASP A 565 2.14 -19.51 -23.60
N LEU A 566 3.23 -20.19 -24.01
CA LEU A 566 4.45 -20.28 -23.25
C LEU A 566 5.41 -19.15 -23.63
N VAL A 567 5.81 -18.36 -22.64
CA VAL A 567 6.85 -17.33 -22.73
C VAL A 567 8.08 -17.80 -21.99
N VAL A 568 9.24 -17.78 -22.63
CA VAL A 568 10.54 -18.04 -22.02
C VAL A 568 11.39 -16.80 -22.16
N ALA A 569 11.96 -16.32 -21.06
CA ALA A 569 12.82 -15.15 -21.06
C ALA A 569 14.08 -15.41 -20.22
N GLU A 570 15.23 -14.92 -20.73
CA GLU A 570 16.52 -15.05 -20.07
C GLU A 570 17.39 -13.81 -20.30
N VAL A 571 18.09 -13.39 -19.25
CA VAL A 571 19.09 -12.32 -19.33
C VAL A 571 20.37 -12.72 -18.60
N ALA A 572 21.50 -12.30 -19.15
CA ALA A 572 22.80 -12.41 -18.49
C ALA A 572 22.99 -11.18 -17.58
N GLY A 573 22.44 -11.24 -16.36
CA GLY A 573 22.55 -10.15 -15.38
C GLY A 573 23.93 -10.06 -14.75
N ALA A 574 24.21 -8.96 -14.06
CA ALA A 574 25.50 -8.73 -13.39
C ALA A 574 25.74 -9.69 -12.22
N ALA A 575 24.69 -10.09 -11.51
CA ALA A 575 24.74 -11.04 -10.41
C ALA A 575 24.48 -12.50 -10.85
N GLY A 576 24.49 -12.77 -12.16
CA GLY A 576 24.20 -14.06 -12.77
C GLY A 576 22.92 -14.05 -13.61
N ALA A 577 22.63 -15.17 -14.25
CA ALA A 577 21.46 -15.28 -15.12
C ALA A 577 20.14 -15.12 -14.34
N LEU A 578 19.18 -14.41 -14.96
CA LEU A 578 17.77 -14.41 -14.59
C LEU A 578 17.03 -15.13 -15.70
N ARG A 579 16.21 -16.15 -15.35
CA ARG A 579 15.45 -16.90 -16.34
C ARG A 579 14.08 -17.29 -15.78
N ILE A 580 13.05 -17.02 -16.57
CA ILE A 580 11.66 -17.35 -16.25
C ILE A 580 10.98 -18.03 -17.43
N GLU A 581 10.14 -19.00 -17.10
CA GLU A 581 9.20 -19.64 -17.99
C GLU A 581 7.78 -19.36 -17.47
N ALA A 582 6.86 -18.96 -18.33
CA ALA A 582 5.53 -18.53 -17.97
C ALA A 582 4.49 -19.06 -18.97
N ASP A 583 3.54 -19.89 -18.52
CA ASP A 583 2.32 -20.17 -19.25
C ASP A 583 1.28 -19.10 -18.90
N VAL A 584 1.11 -18.14 -19.80
CA VAL A 584 0.33 -16.93 -19.53
C VAL A 584 -1.19 -17.15 -19.55
N VAL A 585 -1.64 -18.30 -20.04
CA VAL A 585 -3.06 -18.68 -20.06
C VAL A 585 -3.39 -19.56 -18.85
N LYS A 586 -2.55 -20.53 -18.52
CA LYS A 586 -2.72 -21.35 -17.30
C LYS A 586 -2.39 -20.59 -16.01
N ASN A 587 -1.82 -19.39 -16.13
CA ASN A 587 -1.38 -18.59 -14.99
C ASN A 587 -0.26 -19.26 -14.16
N GLU A 588 0.63 -19.99 -14.85
CA GLU A 588 1.75 -20.71 -14.24
C GLU A 588 3.07 -19.95 -14.47
N ARG A 589 3.95 -19.96 -13.46
CA ARG A 589 5.26 -19.31 -13.47
C ARG A 589 6.30 -20.26 -12.93
N ARG A 590 7.47 -20.26 -13.57
CA ARG A 590 8.59 -21.07 -13.15
C ARG A 590 9.89 -20.25 -13.27
N VAL A 591 10.45 -19.88 -12.14
CA VAL A 591 11.78 -19.28 -12.09
C VAL A 591 12.82 -20.37 -12.26
N LEU A 592 13.55 -20.33 -13.36
CA LEU A 592 14.54 -21.35 -13.73
C LEU A 592 15.96 -20.98 -13.31
N ALA A 593 16.25 -19.67 -13.23
CA ALA A 593 17.52 -19.17 -12.71
C ALA A 593 17.33 -17.78 -12.09
N GLY A 594 18.16 -17.48 -11.11
CA GLY A 594 18.09 -16.23 -10.35
C GLY A 594 17.00 -16.26 -9.28
N GLY A 595 16.63 -15.08 -8.85
CA GLY A 595 15.64 -14.89 -7.78
C GLY A 595 16.23 -14.93 -6.38
N GLU A 596 15.59 -14.21 -5.48
CA GLU A 596 15.92 -14.22 -4.06
C GLU A 596 15.25 -15.42 -3.37
N PRO A 597 15.86 -15.99 -2.32
CA PRO A 597 15.21 -17.02 -1.50
C PRO A 597 13.90 -16.51 -0.89
N ALA A 598 12.89 -17.38 -0.80
CA ALA A 598 11.63 -17.03 -0.16
C ALA A 598 11.81 -16.82 1.35
N ALA A 599 11.17 -15.77 1.87
CA ALA A 599 11.17 -15.45 3.30
C ALA A 599 9.83 -14.85 3.70
N LEU A 600 9.46 -14.95 4.97
CA LEU A 600 8.29 -14.23 5.47
C LEU A 600 8.54 -12.72 5.40
N LEU A 601 9.66 -12.28 5.98
CA LEU A 601 10.21 -10.93 5.85
C LEU A 601 11.71 -11.01 6.12
N SER A 602 12.55 -10.80 5.11
CA SER A 602 13.99 -10.80 5.30
C SER A 602 14.67 -9.53 4.77
N VAL A 603 15.78 -9.18 5.38
CA VAL A 603 16.70 -8.13 4.92
C VAL A 603 18.08 -8.74 4.73
N ASN A 604 18.60 -8.65 3.50
CA ASN A 604 19.88 -9.26 3.12
C ASN A 604 19.98 -10.75 3.52
N GLY A 605 18.87 -11.49 3.31
CA GLY A 605 18.78 -12.92 3.62
C GLY A 605 18.56 -13.27 5.10
N ARG A 606 18.57 -12.29 6.00
CA ARG A 606 18.28 -12.50 7.43
C ARG A 606 16.78 -12.34 7.70
N GLU A 607 16.15 -13.35 8.29
CA GLU A 607 14.76 -13.27 8.74
C GLU A 607 14.57 -12.19 9.81
N MET A 608 13.55 -11.33 9.65
CA MET A 608 13.32 -10.16 10.49
C MET A 608 11.93 -10.17 11.15
N SER A 609 11.04 -11.11 10.81
CA SER A 609 9.67 -11.10 11.33
C SER A 609 9.61 -11.38 12.83
N PRO A 610 9.03 -10.48 13.65
CA PRO A 610 8.78 -10.74 15.08
C PRO A 610 7.67 -11.79 15.33
N LEU A 611 6.94 -12.20 14.30
CA LEU A 611 5.89 -13.22 14.39
C LEU A 611 6.44 -14.65 14.42
N ARG A 612 7.71 -14.84 14.02
CA ARG A 612 8.42 -16.13 14.06
C ARG A 612 9.29 -16.31 15.28
#